data_f52d58f33efcaa4922a91476a5fc9806
#
_entry.id   f52d58f33efcaa4922a91476a5fc9806
#
_cell.length_a   1.000
_cell.length_b   1.000
_cell.length_c   1.000
_cell.angle_alpha   90.00
_cell.angle_beta   90.00
_cell.angle_gamma   90.00
#
_symmetry.space_group_name_H-M   'P 1'
#
loop_
_entity.id
_entity.type
_entity.pdbx_description
1 polymer ?
#
loop_
_entity_poly.entity_id
_entity_poly.type
_entity_poly.pdbx_seq_one_letter_code
_entity_poly.pdbx_strand_id
1 'polypeptide(L)'
;MSVSEIVSLSIAIISLIVSIYVVIRDQSQKRFDLLITMYDRLESSNEELQHQTNKESSQKAKWKLEREFETACYMLYKKKIDRKIFYHLYGAWLLSRDNFWTDKYNDMSEPGNHPYTVWAIKTGLEKGYLNNSKKKQKFLKQMTDYIISKKLGE
;
A
#
# COMPACT_ATOMS: atom_id res chain seq x y z
N MET A 1 45.14 -3.15 -28.17
CA MET A 1 43.86 -2.50 -28.49
C MET A 1 44.15 -1.25 -29.29
N SER A 2 43.51 -1.08 -30.43
CA SER A 2 43.60 0.14 -31.22
C SER A 2 42.78 1.27 -30.56
N VAL A 3 43.10 2.52 -30.90
CA VAL A 3 42.31 3.67 -30.36
C VAL A 3 40.85 3.57 -30.74
N SER A 4 40.51 3.05 -31.92
CA SER A 4 39.14 2.84 -32.37
C SER A 4 38.38 1.79 -31.52
N GLU A 5 39.04 0.73 -31.09
CA GLU A 5 38.45 -0.27 -30.22
C GLU A 5 38.14 0.29 -28.82
N ILE A 6 39.03 1.14 -28.29
CA ILE A 6 38.81 1.81 -26.99
C ILE A 6 37.62 2.77 -27.10
N VAL A 7 37.53 3.56 -28.15
CA VAL A 7 36.41 4.49 -28.36
C VAL A 7 35.08 3.73 -28.52
N SER A 8 35.04 2.66 -29.30
CA SER A 8 33.84 1.84 -29.50
C SER A 8 33.40 1.19 -28.21
N LEU A 9 34.31 0.68 -27.41
CA LEU A 9 34.02 0.09 -26.10
C LEU A 9 33.44 1.12 -25.12
N SER A 10 34.02 2.33 -25.10
CA SER A 10 33.56 3.43 -24.26
C SER A 10 32.13 3.85 -24.61
N ILE A 11 31.82 3.98 -25.92
CA ILE A 11 30.47 4.31 -26.40
C ILE A 11 29.47 3.19 -25.98
N ALA A 12 29.85 1.92 -26.12
CA ALA A 12 29.00 0.79 -25.73
C ALA A 12 28.67 0.78 -24.21
N ILE A 13 29.69 1.06 -23.38
CA ILE A 13 29.50 1.14 -21.91
C ILE A 13 28.59 2.31 -21.56
N ILE A 14 28.78 3.49 -22.12
CA ILE A 14 27.93 4.65 -21.85
C ILE A 14 26.51 4.37 -22.30
N SER A 15 26.29 3.78 -23.47
CA SER A 15 24.95 3.40 -23.96
C SER A 15 24.26 2.40 -23.04
N LEU A 16 25.00 1.44 -22.50
CA LEU A 16 24.47 0.47 -21.54
C LEU A 16 24.04 1.15 -20.24
N ILE A 17 24.87 2.04 -19.70
CA ILE A 17 24.55 2.80 -18.46
C ILE A 17 23.30 3.66 -18.67
N VAL A 18 23.20 4.37 -19.78
CA VAL A 18 22.02 5.20 -20.13
C VAL A 18 20.77 4.31 -20.24
N SER A 19 20.87 3.17 -20.90
CA SER A 19 19.75 2.23 -21.05
C SER A 19 19.26 1.71 -19.70
N ILE A 20 20.16 1.32 -18.81
CA ILE A 20 19.83 0.88 -17.44
C ILE A 20 19.14 2.02 -16.67
N TYR A 21 19.67 3.23 -16.75
CA TYR A 21 19.09 4.40 -16.07
C TYR A 21 17.65 4.68 -16.56
N VAL A 22 17.41 4.64 -17.87
CA VAL A 22 16.09 4.85 -18.47
C VAL A 22 15.10 3.78 -17.96
N VAL A 23 15.49 2.51 -17.93
CA VAL A 23 14.64 1.41 -17.45
C VAL A 23 14.28 1.60 -15.96
N ILE A 24 15.25 1.97 -15.13
CA ILE A 24 15.01 2.19 -13.68
C ILE A 24 14.04 3.37 -13.48
N ARG A 25 14.26 4.46 -14.23
CA ARG A 25 13.39 5.65 -14.18
C ARG A 25 11.96 5.33 -14.61
N ASP A 26 11.79 4.62 -15.73
CA ASP A 26 10.47 4.23 -16.24
C ASP A 26 9.72 3.33 -15.23
N GLN A 27 10.40 2.36 -14.63
CA GLN A 27 9.81 1.53 -13.58
C GLN A 27 9.39 2.32 -12.35
N SER A 28 10.20 3.30 -11.93
CA SER A 28 9.87 4.16 -10.80
C SER A 28 8.63 5.02 -11.10
N GLN A 29 8.57 5.58 -12.30
CA GLN A 29 7.42 6.38 -12.74
C GLN A 29 6.15 5.54 -12.80
N LYS A 30 6.19 4.36 -13.40
CA LYS A 30 5.04 3.42 -13.44
C LYS A 30 4.53 3.05 -12.04
N ARG A 31 5.43 2.87 -11.07
CA ARG A 31 5.05 2.60 -9.68
C ARG A 31 4.36 3.80 -9.03
N PHE A 32 4.83 4.99 -9.32
CA PHE A 32 4.23 6.23 -8.83
C PHE A 32 2.85 6.45 -9.45
N ASP A 33 2.72 6.32 -10.78
CA ASP A 33 1.46 6.49 -11.49
C ASP A 33 0.40 5.47 -11.02
N LEU A 34 0.83 4.23 -10.78
CA LEU A 34 -0.04 3.20 -10.20
C LEU A 34 -0.56 3.64 -8.82
N LEU A 35 0.31 4.16 -7.97
CA LEU A 35 -0.06 4.60 -6.63
C LEU A 35 -1.07 5.76 -6.66
N ILE A 36 -0.84 6.75 -7.52
CA ILE A 36 -1.76 7.88 -7.69
C ILE A 36 -3.12 7.41 -8.22
N THR A 37 -3.13 6.56 -9.26
CA THR A 37 -4.38 5.98 -9.79
C THR A 37 -5.17 5.23 -8.72
N MET A 38 -4.50 4.51 -7.83
CA MET A 38 -5.15 3.81 -6.73
C MET A 38 -5.67 4.77 -5.67
N TYR A 39 -4.95 5.86 -5.40
CA TYR A 39 -5.38 6.89 -4.46
C TYR A 39 -6.64 7.60 -4.97
N ASP A 40 -6.69 7.99 -6.25
CA ASP A 40 -7.85 8.64 -6.88
C ASP A 40 -9.08 7.73 -6.82
N ARG A 41 -8.92 6.42 -7.05
CA ARG A 41 -10.00 5.45 -6.91
C ARG A 41 -10.54 5.36 -5.48
N LEU A 42 -9.64 5.39 -4.51
CA LEU A 42 -10.00 5.36 -3.11
C LEU A 42 -10.78 6.63 -2.71
N GLU A 43 -10.31 7.80 -3.15
CA GLU A 43 -10.96 9.08 -2.91
C GLU A 43 -12.35 9.13 -3.55
N SER A 44 -12.48 8.73 -4.81
CA SER A 44 -13.77 8.60 -5.51
C SER A 44 -14.72 7.62 -4.80
N SER A 45 -14.22 6.49 -4.31
CA SER A 45 -15.04 5.52 -3.56
C SER A 45 -15.47 6.05 -2.19
N ASN A 46 -14.67 6.91 -1.57
CA ASN A 46 -15.02 7.58 -0.33
C ASN A 46 -16.07 8.68 -0.54
N GLU A 47 -15.94 9.47 -1.61
CA GLU A 47 -16.96 10.46 -2.00
C GLU A 47 -18.29 9.78 -2.29
N GLU A 48 -18.28 8.69 -3.05
CA GLU A 48 -19.46 7.87 -3.31
C GLU A 48 -20.13 7.44 -2.00
N LEU A 49 -19.35 7.00 -1.01
CA LEU A 49 -19.87 6.61 0.30
C LEU A 49 -20.53 7.78 1.05
N GLN A 50 -19.94 8.98 0.98
CA GLN A 50 -20.48 10.17 1.65
C GLN A 50 -21.81 10.64 1.06
N HIS A 51 -22.06 10.42 -0.23
CA HIS A 51 -23.29 10.82 -0.91
C HIS A 51 -24.43 9.79 -0.83
N GLN A 52 -24.19 8.60 -0.23
CA GLN A 52 -25.22 7.58 -0.11
C GLN A 52 -26.17 7.84 1.05
N THR A 53 -27.46 7.97 0.74
CA THR A 53 -28.53 8.18 1.73
C THR A 53 -29.25 6.87 2.12
N ASN A 54 -29.19 5.85 1.24
CA ASN A 54 -29.84 4.56 1.47
C ASN A 54 -28.85 3.59 2.15
N LYS A 55 -29.32 2.84 3.15
CA LYS A 55 -28.53 1.89 3.94
C LYS A 55 -27.89 0.80 3.07
N GLU A 56 -28.59 0.27 2.07
CA GLU A 56 -28.05 -0.80 1.20
C GLU A 56 -26.98 -0.26 0.26
N SER A 57 -27.19 0.91 -0.36
CA SER A 57 -26.18 1.53 -1.22
C SER A 57 -24.96 1.99 -0.44
N SER A 58 -25.15 2.50 0.77
CA SER A 58 -24.05 2.84 1.70
C SER A 58 -23.22 1.61 2.05
N GLN A 59 -23.84 0.43 2.28
CA GLN A 59 -23.10 -0.79 2.56
C GLN A 59 -22.29 -1.27 1.34
N LYS A 60 -22.84 -1.18 0.13
CA LYS A 60 -22.12 -1.51 -1.11
C LYS A 60 -20.93 -0.58 -1.35
N ALA A 61 -21.12 0.73 -1.18
CA ALA A 61 -20.06 1.72 -1.28
C ALA A 61 -18.94 1.49 -0.25
N LYS A 62 -19.31 1.14 0.98
CA LYS A 62 -18.34 0.78 2.02
C LYS A 62 -17.51 -0.45 1.63
N TRP A 63 -18.11 -1.50 1.12
CA TRP A 63 -17.38 -2.69 0.66
C TRP A 63 -16.44 -2.40 -0.52
N LYS A 64 -16.87 -1.51 -1.44
CA LYS A 64 -16.03 -1.06 -2.53
C LYS A 64 -14.78 -0.35 -2.01
N LEU A 65 -14.97 0.60 -1.10
CA LEU A 65 -13.89 1.35 -0.46
C LEU A 65 -12.90 0.42 0.29
N GLU A 66 -13.42 -0.56 1.02
CA GLU A 66 -12.61 -1.55 1.74
C GLU A 66 -11.77 -2.41 0.77
N ARG A 67 -12.34 -2.80 -0.36
CA ARG A 67 -11.64 -3.56 -1.41
C ARG A 67 -10.52 -2.74 -2.07
N GLU A 68 -10.74 -1.46 -2.34
CA GLU A 68 -9.71 -0.57 -2.89
C GLU A 68 -8.54 -0.43 -1.90
N PHE A 69 -8.83 -0.30 -0.61
CA PHE A 69 -7.80 -0.29 0.42
C PHE A 69 -6.99 -1.58 0.47
N GLU A 70 -7.66 -2.72 0.49
CA GLU A 70 -7.01 -4.03 0.52
C GLU A 70 -6.13 -4.22 -0.71
N THR A 71 -6.60 -3.77 -1.89
CA THR A 71 -5.83 -3.82 -3.13
C THR A 71 -4.57 -2.97 -3.04
N ALA A 72 -4.65 -1.75 -2.52
CA ALA A 72 -3.50 -0.87 -2.32
C ALA A 72 -2.48 -1.50 -1.35
N CYS A 73 -2.94 -2.06 -0.25
CA CYS A 73 -2.09 -2.76 0.72
C CYS A 73 -1.46 -4.03 0.14
N TYR A 74 -2.17 -4.77 -0.69
CA TYR A 74 -1.62 -5.91 -1.44
C TYR A 74 -0.50 -5.48 -2.39
N MET A 75 -0.67 -4.38 -3.14
CA MET A 75 0.37 -3.86 -4.02
C MET A 75 1.61 -3.39 -3.24
N LEU A 76 1.42 -2.82 -2.04
CA LEU A 76 2.50 -2.50 -1.12
C LEU A 76 3.23 -3.77 -0.65
N TYR A 77 2.49 -4.80 -0.24
CA TYR A 77 3.02 -6.11 0.16
C TYR A 77 3.86 -6.74 -0.96
N LYS A 78 3.37 -6.70 -2.19
CA LYS A 78 4.08 -7.20 -3.39
C LYS A 78 5.21 -6.28 -3.88
N LYS A 79 5.53 -5.20 -3.14
CA LYS A 79 6.59 -4.23 -3.50
C LYS A 79 6.40 -3.58 -4.88
N LYS A 80 5.14 -3.48 -5.34
CA LYS A 80 4.79 -2.86 -6.63
C LYS A 80 4.70 -1.34 -6.56
N ILE A 81 4.58 -0.78 -5.36
CA ILE A 81 4.50 0.67 -5.09
C ILE A 81 5.55 1.06 -4.06
N ASP A 82 5.92 2.34 -4.05
CA ASP A 82 6.90 2.86 -3.09
C ASP A 82 6.30 2.94 -1.69
N ARG A 83 7.02 2.39 -0.71
CA ARG A 83 6.56 2.32 0.68
C ARG A 83 6.43 3.69 1.33
N LYS A 84 7.39 4.59 1.14
CA LYS A 84 7.38 5.91 1.79
C LYS A 84 6.24 6.76 1.25
N ILE A 85 6.07 6.77 -0.07
CA ILE A 85 5.00 7.50 -0.75
C ILE A 85 3.64 6.93 -0.34
N PHE A 86 3.50 5.60 -0.28
CA PHE A 86 2.28 4.94 0.19
C PHE A 86 1.87 5.43 1.58
N TYR A 87 2.76 5.37 2.57
CA TYR A 87 2.42 5.80 3.93
C TYR A 87 2.22 7.31 4.04
N HIS A 88 2.84 8.11 3.18
CA HIS A 88 2.58 9.55 3.12
C HIS A 88 1.13 9.83 2.66
N LEU A 89 0.66 9.15 1.62
CA LEU A 89 -0.69 9.35 1.06
C LEU A 89 -1.77 8.63 1.88
N TYR A 90 -1.55 7.38 2.24
CA TYR A 90 -2.55 6.51 2.87
C TYR A 90 -2.47 6.49 4.39
N GLY A 91 -1.40 7.03 5.00
CA GLY A 91 -1.16 6.92 6.43
C GLY A 91 -2.29 7.52 7.28
N ALA A 92 -2.79 8.70 6.91
CA ALA A 92 -3.93 9.32 7.58
C ALA A 92 -5.19 8.46 7.49
N TRP A 93 -5.46 7.86 6.34
CA TRP A 93 -6.57 6.94 6.11
C TRP A 93 -6.44 5.65 6.93
N LEU A 94 -5.26 5.06 6.98
CA LEU A 94 -4.98 3.89 7.79
C LEU A 94 -5.17 4.16 9.29
N LEU A 95 -4.85 5.38 9.73
CA LEU A 95 -4.98 5.78 11.14
C LEU A 95 -6.39 6.23 11.51
N SER A 96 -7.11 6.94 10.63
CA SER A 96 -8.48 7.43 10.90
C SER A 96 -9.48 6.30 11.06
N ARG A 97 -9.17 5.11 10.55
CA ARG A 97 -9.96 3.89 10.70
C ARG A 97 -9.73 3.17 12.03
N ASP A 98 -9.31 3.88 13.09
CA ASP A 98 -9.22 3.31 14.45
C ASP A 98 -10.53 2.62 14.88
N ASN A 99 -11.69 3.11 14.45
CA ASN A 99 -12.99 2.47 14.70
C ASN A 99 -13.18 1.14 13.94
N PHE A 100 -12.42 0.93 12.86
CA PHE A 100 -12.43 -0.32 12.12
C PHE A 100 -11.74 -1.46 12.89
N TRP A 101 -10.79 -1.10 13.78
CA TRP A 101 -9.96 -2.06 14.53
C TRP A 101 -10.46 -2.29 15.97
N THR A 102 -11.21 -1.33 16.57
CA THR A 102 -11.51 -1.38 17.98
C THR A 102 -12.84 -2.03 18.31
N ASP A 103 -13.90 -1.76 17.55
CA ASP A 103 -15.25 -2.17 17.93
C ASP A 103 -15.86 -3.24 17.03
N LYS A 104 -15.40 -3.36 15.79
CA LYS A 104 -15.97 -4.29 14.81
C LYS A 104 -15.15 -5.54 14.55
N TYR A 105 -13.89 -5.60 14.95
CA TYR A 105 -13.09 -6.82 14.79
C TYR A 105 -13.49 -7.91 15.78
N ASN A 106 -14.09 -7.53 16.91
CA ASN A 106 -14.74 -8.50 17.80
C ASN A 106 -16.09 -9.01 17.24
N ASP A 107 -16.69 -8.23 16.30
CA ASP A 107 -18.02 -8.53 15.75
C ASP A 107 -17.98 -8.92 14.26
N MET A 108 -16.84 -8.77 13.59
CA MET A 108 -16.62 -9.38 12.28
C MET A 108 -16.30 -10.86 12.49
N SER A 109 -17.33 -11.66 12.46
CA SER A 109 -17.30 -13.13 12.44
C SER A 109 -16.47 -13.71 11.28
N GLU A 110 -15.92 -12.87 10.42
CA GLU A 110 -14.97 -13.21 9.37
C GLU A 110 -13.80 -12.20 9.31
N PRO A 111 -12.78 -12.32 10.18
CA PRO A 111 -11.56 -11.53 10.06
C PRO A 111 -10.76 -11.84 8.77
N GLY A 112 -11.38 -12.53 7.80
CA GLY A 112 -10.78 -13.09 6.61
C GLY A 112 -10.52 -12.14 5.45
N ASN A 113 -11.14 -10.96 5.43
CA ASN A 113 -11.26 -10.21 4.18
C ASN A 113 -10.22 -9.12 3.92
N HIS A 114 -9.36 -8.75 4.90
CA HIS A 114 -8.42 -7.63 4.76
C HIS A 114 -7.02 -7.90 5.33
N PRO A 115 -6.37 -9.03 5.00
CA PRO A 115 -5.08 -9.41 5.58
C PRO A 115 -3.96 -8.45 5.23
N TYR A 116 -3.97 -7.85 4.04
CA TYR A 116 -2.92 -6.93 3.60
C TYR A 116 -3.04 -5.56 4.24
N THR A 117 -4.26 -5.11 4.54
CA THR A 117 -4.50 -3.89 5.32
C THR A 117 -3.95 -4.05 6.73
N VAL A 118 -4.20 -5.17 7.40
CA VAL A 118 -3.63 -5.48 8.72
C VAL A 118 -2.10 -5.49 8.67
N TRP A 119 -1.53 -6.17 7.69
CA TRP A 119 -0.09 -6.22 7.47
C TRP A 119 0.51 -4.81 7.24
N ALA A 120 -0.15 -3.98 6.44
CA ALA A 120 0.31 -2.63 6.15
C ALA A 120 0.30 -1.75 7.43
N ILE A 121 -0.75 -1.81 8.23
CA ILE A 121 -0.84 -1.06 9.49
C ILE A 121 0.26 -1.52 10.46
N LYS A 122 0.39 -2.84 10.69
CA LYS A 122 1.45 -3.41 11.54
C LYS A 122 2.83 -2.93 11.09
N THR A 123 3.14 -3.11 9.81
CA THR A 123 4.44 -2.72 9.23
C THR A 123 4.69 -1.22 9.35
N GLY A 124 3.65 -0.39 9.14
CA GLY A 124 3.74 1.06 9.28
C GLY A 124 4.03 1.50 10.71
N LEU A 125 3.41 0.86 11.70
CA LEU A 125 3.64 1.12 13.12
C LEU A 125 5.05 0.66 13.55
N GLU A 126 5.46 -0.55 13.17
CA GLU A 126 6.77 -1.10 13.52
C GLU A 126 7.94 -0.32 12.92
N LYS A 127 7.80 0.13 11.68
CA LYS A 127 8.86 0.86 10.96
C LYS A 127 8.79 2.38 11.13
N GLY A 128 7.87 2.88 11.96
CA GLY A 128 7.74 4.31 12.27
C GLY A 128 7.16 5.17 11.14
N TYR A 129 6.56 4.57 10.13
CA TYR A 129 5.84 5.31 9.08
C TYR A 129 4.49 5.84 9.55
N LEU A 130 3.89 5.19 10.55
CA LEU A 130 2.66 5.61 11.21
C LEU A 130 2.98 6.03 12.65
N ASN A 131 2.35 7.12 13.13
CA ASN A 131 2.53 7.56 14.51
C ASN A 131 2.01 6.50 15.47
N ASN A 132 2.88 6.10 16.40
CA ASN A 132 2.58 5.06 17.38
C ASN A 132 1.95 5.68 18.62
N SER A 133 0.62 5.62 18.75
CA SER A 133 -0.05 5.96 19.99
C SER A 133 -0.04 4.76 20.96
N LYS A 134 -0.03 5.01 22.28
CA LYS A 134 -0.06 3.95 23.30
C LYS A 134 -1.24 2.98 23.11
N LYS A 135 -2.38 3.44 22.57
CA LYS A 135 -3.53 2.58 22.22
C LYS A 135 -3.20 1.56 21.14
N LYS A 136 -2.34 1.91 20.19
CA LYS A 136 -2.00 1.05 19.05
C LYS A 136 -1.05 -0.09 19.40
N GLN A 137 -0.19 0.08 20.41
CA GLN A 137 0.66 -1.02 20.90
C GLN A 137 -0.16 -2.23 21.41
N LYS A 138 -1.33 -1.97 22.01
CA LYS A 138 -2.23 -3.04 22.48
C LYS A 138 -2.68 -3.96 21.33
N PHE A 139 -2.85 -3.43 20.13
CA PHE A 139 -3.32 -4.19 18.96
C PHE A 139 -2.21 -4.84 18.15
N LEU A 140 -0.95 -4.43 18.31
CA LEU A 140 0.17 -5.00 17.55
C LEU A 140 0.29 -6.51 17.75
N LYS A 141 0.07 -7.00 18.94
CA LYS A 141 0.10 -8.44 19.22
C LYS A 141 -1.02 -9.18 18.49
N GLN A 142 -2.26 -8.69 18.57
CA GLN A 142 -3.40 -9.29 17.88
C GLN A 142 -3.24 -9.28 16.37
N MET A 143 -2.70 -8.16 15.82
CA MET A 143 -2.36 -8.05 14.39
C MET A 143 -1.29 -9.05 14.00
N THR A 144 -0.29 -9.27 14.84
CA THR A 144 0.79 -10.26 14.60
C THR A 144 0.21 -11.66 14.53
N ASP A 145 -0.59 -12.06 15.53
CA ASP A 145 -1.22 -13.38 15.58
C ASP A 145 -2.12 -13.61 14.36
N TYR A 146 -2.87 -12.58 13.94
CA TYR A 146 -3.70 -12.62 12.74
C TYR A 146 -2.87 -12.81 11.46
N ILE A 147 -1.79 -12.05 11.26
CA ILE A 147 -0.92 -12.15 10.09
C ILE A 147 -0.27 -13.54 10.00
N ILE A 148 0.20 -14.07 11.12
CA ILE A 148 0.75 -15.42 11.20
C ILE A 148 -0.31 -16.45 10.79
N SER A 149 -1.54 -16.32 11.27
CA SER A 149 -2.65 -17.23 10.92
C SER A 149 -2.98 -17.24 9.42
N LYS A 150 -2.75 -16.11 8.73
CA LYS A 150 -2.97 -15.96 7.28
C LYS A 150 -1.73 -16.30 6.43
N LYS A 151 -0.64 -16.78 7.03
CA LYS A 151 0.62 -17.13 6.36
C LYS A 151 1.20 -15.96 5.53
N LEU A 152 0.96 -14.73 5.94
CA LEU A 152 1.60 -13.56 5.37
C LEU A 152 2.98 -13.43 6.00
N GLY A 153 3.97 -14.07 5.39
CA GLY A 153 5.38 -13.91 5.75
C GLY A 153 5.94 -12.55 5.31
N GLU A 154 7.09 -12.19 5.89
CA GLU A 154 7.85 -10.99 5.52
C GLU A 154 8.40 -11.06 4.10
#